data_85bdd460a52280c741718788a9bca50d
#
_entry.id   85bdd460a52280c741718788a9bca50d
#
_cell.length_a   1.000
_cell.length_b   1.000
_cell.length_c   1.000
_cell.angle_alpha   90.00
_cell.angle_beta   90.00
_cell.angle_gamma   90.00
#
_symmetry.space_group_name_H-M   'P 1'
#
loop_
_entity.id
_entity.type
_entity.pdbx_description
1 polymer ?
#
loop_
_entity_poly.entity_id
_entity_poly.type
_entity_poly.pdbx_seq_one_letter_code
_entity_poly.pdbx_strand_id
1 'polypeptide(L)'
;TRKIDHGVIIVATGANEYKPKEFPYGEDERVVTQVELTDRLETKGTEGLDSVVMIQCVGSRNEENQNCSRICCQSAVKNALIIKAKNPDTNVYVLYRDIRTYGLLEDYYTEAREKGVIFIRFDRDLPPEVRASSEGLLVTVKDHILQQNVEIRADVLALSAGMTAADTEDMSRIMKFNRNPEGFFIEAHVKLRPVDMPSEGVFLCGTAHGPKLISEAIAQAQAAASRATTFLAKDSIKLSAITAKVDTEHCVRCLTCVRACPFGVPLFNVEEQVIEINEATCHGCGVCASICPRQTIELSFYEDDTIINKIDALLDAEGM
;
A
#
# COMPACT_ATOMS: atom_id res chain seq x y z
N THR A 1 -26.90 3.79 -10.38
CA THR A 1 -25.89 2.86 -10.93
C THR A 1 -25.83 3.02 -12.45
N ARG A 2 -24.63 3.07 -13.01
CA ARG A 2 -24.42 3.14 -14.46
C ARG A 2 -23.56 1.95 -14.89
N LYS A 3 -23.97 1.23 -15.91
CA LYS A 3 -23.17 0.17 -16.53
C LYS A 3 -22.26 0.82 -17.59
N ILE A 4 -20.95 0.47 -17.54
CA ILE A 4 -19.94 0.94 -18.49
C ILE A 4 -19.22 -0.29 -19.02
N ASP A 5 -19.22 -0.47 -20.34
CA ASP A 5 -18.44 -1.51 -20.99
C ASP A 5 -16.98 -1.04 -21.09
N HIS A 6 -16.04 -1.91 -20.73
CA HIS A 6 -14.61 -1.60 -20.70
C HIS A 6 -13.77 -2.83 -21.06
N GLY A 7 -12.56 -2.63 -21.59
CA GLY A 7 -11.63 -3.71 -21.92
C GLY A 7 -10.68 -4.07 -20.80
N VAL A 8 -10.33 -3.10 -19.94
CA VAL A 8 -9.41 -3.27 -18.79
C VAL A 8 -9.84 -2.40 -17.62
N ILE A 9 -9.30 -2.70 -16.43
CA ILE A 9 -9.48 -1.90 -15.22
C ILE A 9 -8.10 -1.51 -14.68
N ILE A 10 -7.92 -0.23 -14.32
CA ILE A 10 -6.76 0.23 -13.56
C ILE A 10 -7.24 0.73 -12.20
N VAL A 11 -6.78 0.08 -11.13
CA VAL A 11 -7.10 0.43 -9.75
C VAL A 11 -6.10 1.47 -9.26
N ALA A 12 -6.57 2.67 -8.99
CA ALA A 12 -5.77 3.82 -8.56
C ALA A 12 -6.53 4.63 -7.49
N THR A 13 -7.10 3.94 -6.49
CA THR A 13 -8.00 4.51 -5.47
C THR A 13 -7.30 5.40 -4.45
N GLY A 14 -5.98 5.41 -4.47
CA GLY A 14 -5.21 6.25 -3.55
C GLY A 14 -5.09 5.68 -2.14
N ALA A 15 -4.75 6.57 -1.21
CA ALA A 15 -4.63 6.31 0.23
C ALA A 15 -5.03 7.58 1.00
N ASN A 16 -5.25 7.45 2.29
CA ASN A 16 -5.61 8.56 3.17
C ASN A 16 -4.43 8.92 4.08
N GLU A 17 -4.39 10.17 4.54
CA GLU A 17 -3.55 10.56 5.65
C GLU A 17 -4.11 9.96 6.95
N TYR A 18 -3.25 9.39 7.77
CA TYR A 18 -3.63 8.97 9.12
C TYR A 18 -4.09 10.20 9.93
N LYS A 19 -5.22 10.08 10.59
CA LYS A 19 -5.69 11.11 11.53
C LYS A 19 -5.11 10.83 12.90
N PRO A 20 -4.15 11.64 13.39
CA PRO A 20 -3.49 11.40 14.67
C PRO A 20 -4.48 11.31 15.84
N LYS A 21 -4.21 10.38 16.74
CA LYS A 21 -4.86 10.27 18.05
C LYS A 21 -3.86 10.58 19.16
N GLU A 22 -2.62 10.70 18.76
CA GLU A 22 -1.47 11.03 19.60
C GLU A 22 -1.34 12.55 19.73
N PHE A 23 -0.77 12.97 20.83
CA PHE A 23 -0.59 14.39 21.12
C PHE A 23 -1.94 15.13 21.17
N PRO A 24 -1.99 16.42 21.46
CA PRO A 24 -3.25 17.18 21.50
C PRO A 24 -3.79 17.57 20.09
N TYR A 25 -3.67 16.66 19.08
CA TYR A 25 -4.23 16.89 17.76
C TYR A 25 -5.78 16.90 17.81
N GLY A 26 -6.38 17.91 17.22
CA GLY A 26 -7.83 18.12 17.26
C GLY A 26 -8.35 18.79 18.55
N GLU A 27 -7.49 18.93 19.57
CA GLU A 27 -7.78 19.66 20.82
C GLU A 27 -7.15 21.08 20.80
N ASP A 28 -6.00 21.20 20.14
CA ASP A 28 -5.26 22.47 20.03
C ASP A 28 -4.98 22.75 18.53
N GLU A 29 -5.44 23.89 18.03
CA GLU A 29 -5.29 24.30 16.62
C GLU A 29 -3.84 24.60 16.19
N ARG A 30 -2.92 24.67 17.14
CA ARG A 30 -1.49 24.77 16.87
C ARG A 30 -0.85 23.42 16.55
N VAL A 31 -1.54 22.32 16.81
CA VAL A 31 -1.10 20.96 16.49
C VAL A 31 -1.75 20.53 15.17
N VAL A 32 -0.94 20.40 14.14
CA VAL A 32 -1.38 20.15 12.76
C VAL A 32 -0.65 18.96 12.14
N THR A 33 -1.16 18.41 11.06
CA THR A 33 -0.39 17.44 10.25
C THR A 33 0.58 18.15 9.31
N GLN A 34 1.49 17.39 8.65
CA GLN A 34 2.39 17.97 7.64
C GLN A 34 1.64 18.54 6.43
N VAL A 35 0.48 17.97 6.09
CA VAL A 35 -0.38 18.48 5.00
C VAL A 35 -1.00 19.80 5.43
N GLU A 36 -1.58 19.87 6.62
CA GLU A 36 -2.16 21.09 7.18
C GLU A 36 -1.12 22.20 7.38
N LEU A 37 0.13 21.83 7.76
CA LEU A 37 1.23 22.79 7.79
C LEU A 37 1.55 23.33 6.39
N THR A 38 1.56 22.45 5.36
CA THR A 38 1.78 22.90 3.97
C THR A 38 0.72 23.93 3.56
N ASP A 39 -0.56 23.66 3.79
CA ASP A 39 -1.67 24.55 3.48
C ASP A 39 -1.56 25.89 4.24
N ARG A 40 -1.14 25.83 5.51
CA ARG A 40 -0.88 27.04 6.31
C ARG A 40 0.25 27.87 5.71
N LEU A 41 1.37 27.22 5.32
CA LEU A 41 2.53 27.92 4.73
C LEU A 41 2.22 28.54 3.36
N GLU A 42 1.29 27.95 2.61
CA GLU A 42 0.82 28.50 1.33
C GLU A 42 -0.14 29.68 1.53
N THR A 43 -1.04 29.60 2.50
CA THR A 43 -2.11 30.58 2.70
C THR A 43 -1.71 31.75 3.60
N LYS A 44 -1.00 31.48 4.70
CA LYS A 44 -0.62 32.46 5.74
C LYS A 44 0.89 32.77 5.77
N GLY A 45 1.68 31.98 5.05
CA GLY A 45 3.14 32.12 5.09
C GLY A 45 3.73 31.69 6.44
N THR A 46 4.77 32.40 6.87
CA THR A 46 5.49 32.16 8.14
C THR A 46 5.19 33.21 9.21
N GLU A 47 4.14 33.99 9.05
CA GLU A 47 3.78 35.01 10.04
C GLU A 47 3.41 34.35 11.38
N GLY A 48 4.02 34.86 12.47
CA GLY A 48 3.86 34.36 13.82
C GLY A 48 4.46 32.95 14.07
N LEU A 49 5.45 32.55 13.26
CA LEU A 49 6.21 31.31 13.44
C LEU A 49 7.66 31.61 13.84
N ASP A 50 7.91 31.74 15.13
CA ASP A 50 9.29 31.88 15.67
C ASP A 50 9.91 30.49 15.92
N SER A 51 9.06 29.49 16.24
CA SER A 51 9.52 28.12 16.51
C SER A 51 8.51 27.06 16.02
N VAL A 52 8.98 26.12 15.21
CA VAL A 52 8.18 25.01 14.67
C VAL A 52 8.85 23.68 15.05
N VAL A 53 8.08 22.79 15.66
CA VAL A 53 8.52 21.43 15.97
C VAL A 53 7.78 20.44 15.07
N MET A 54 8.50 19.46 14.53
CA MET A 54 7.94 18.41 13.68
C MET A 54 8.25 17.04 14.31
N ILE A 55 7.22 16.22 14.61
CA ILE A 55 7.39 14.86 15.15
C ILE A 55 7.15 13.85 14.06
N GLN A 56 8.17 12.98 13.83
CA GLN A 56 8.12 11.96 12.79
C GLN A 56 7.46 10.66 13.27
N CYS A 57 6.96 9.86 12.31
CA CYS A 57 6.42 8.51 12.51
C CYS A 57 5.13 8.45 13.35
N VAL A 58 4.31 9.50 13.35
CA VAL A 58 3.00 9.50 14.03
C VAL A 58 2.05 8.54 13.28
N GLY A 59 1.41 7.62 14.02
CA GLY A 59 0.53 6.59 13.46
C GLY A 59 1.22 5.55 12.57
N SER A 60 2.56 5.42 12.67
CA SER A 60 3.32 4.44 11.90
C SER A 60 4.54 3.92 12.65
N ARG A 61 5.04 2.72 12.27
CA ARG A 61 6.16 2.02 12.92
C ARG A 61 5.89 1.78 14.43
N ASN A 62 4.65 1.48 14.77
CA ASN A 62 4.17 1.12 16.09
C ASN A 62 3.59 -0.31 16.07
N GLU A 63 2.88 -0.72 17.11
CA GLU A 63 2.31 -2.06 17.21
C GLU A 63 1.11 -2.27 16.27
N GLU A 64 0.31 -1.23 16.06
CA GLU A 64 -0.87 -1.27 15.19
C GLU A 64 -0.50 -1.16 13.70
N ASN A 65 0.52 -0.36 13.38
CA ASN A 65 1.01 -0.16 12.02
C ASN A 65 2.54 -0.24 12.00
N GLN A 66 3.06 -1.43 11.71
CA GLN A 66 4.50 -1.69 11.71
C GLN A 66 5.24 -1.06 10.52
N ASN A 67 4.52 -0.64 9.49
CA ASN A 67 5.11 -0.12 8.26
C ASN A 67 5.50 1.35 8.37
N CYS A 68 6.44 1.74 7.51
CA CYS A 68 6.82 3.11 7.29
C CYS A 68 6.05 3.67 6.07
N SER A 69 5.45 4.84 6.23
CA SER A 69 4.77 5.52 5.11
C SER A 69 5.72 6.13 4.08
N ARG A 70 7.05 6.11 4.31
CA ARG A 70 8.14 6.50 3.39
C ARG A 70 8.17 7.97 2.97
N ILE A 71 7.03 8.66 2.95
CA ILE A 71 6.89 10.05 2.47
C ILE A 71 7.05 11.11 3.57
N CYS A 72 6.81 10.75 4.85
CA CYS A 72 6.72 11.70 5.95
C CYS A 72 8.01 12.50 6.16
N CYS A 73 9.18 11.85 6.07
CA CYS A 73 10.48 12.51 6.24
C CYS A 73 10.72 13.58 5.17
N GLN A 74 10.33 13.29 3.93
CA GLN A 74 10.48 14.26 2.82
C GLN A 74 9.51 15.41 2.95
N SER A 75 8.27 15.15 3.40
CA SER A 75 7.30 16.21 3.66
C SER A 75 7.79 17.15 4.76
N ALA A 76 8.36 16.60 5.84
CA ALA A 76 8.94 17.42 6.91
C ALA A 76 10.14 18.25 6.42
N VAL A 77 11.08 17.63 5.70
CA VAL A 77 12.24 18.34 5.14
C VAL A 77 11.80 19.42 4.16
N LYS A 78 10.84 19.13 3.27
CA LYS A 78 10.27 20.13 2.34
C LYS A 78 9.68 21.31 3.11
N ASN A 79 8.83 21.06 4.11
CA ASN A 79 8.21 22.14 4.88
C ASN A 79 9.25 22.93 5.68
N ALA A 80 10.26 22.28 6.26
CA ALA A 80 11.37 22.94 6.95
C ALA A 80 12.14 23.86 6.01
N LEU A 81 12.45 23.43 4.80
CA LEU A 81 13.12 24.24 3.79
C LEU A 81 12.27 25.43 3.32
N ILE A 82 10.94 25.23 3.16
CA ILE A 82 10.02 26.34 2.82
C ILE A 82 10.00 27.39 3.94
N ILE A 83 9.94 26.95 5.20
CA ILE A 83 9.99 27.87 6.36
C ILE A 83 11.29 28.66 6.35
N LYS A 84 12.44 27.96 6.26
CA LYS A 84 13.77 28.62 6.24
C LYS A 84 13.99 29.51 5.04
N ALA A 85 13.38 29.24 3.89
CA ALA A 85 13.45 30.12 2.72
C ALA A 85 12.61 31.39 2.88
N LYS A 86 11.45 31.30 3.55
CA LYS A 86 10.57 32.46 3.80
C LYS A 86 11.01 33.31 5.00
N ASN A 87 11.45 32.66 6.07
CA ASN A 87 11.95 33.29 7.29
C ASN A 87 13.14 32.50 7.86
N PRO A 88 14.39 32.90 7.58
CA PRO A 88 15.58 32.21 8.08
C PRO A 88 15.71 32.20 9.61
N ASP A 89 15.09 33.15 10.31
CA ASP A 89 15.16 33.28 11.76
C ASP A 89 14.24 32.32 12.51
N THR A 90 13.21 31.74 11.86
CA THR A 90 12.37 30.74 12.46
C THR A 90 13.19 29.50 12.87
N ASN A 91 13.09 29.10 14.13
CA ASN A 91 13.69 27.86 14.62
C ASN A 91 12.85 26.66 14.17
N VAL A 92 13.47 25.69 13.49
CA VAL A 92 12.79 24.48 13.03
C VAL A 92 13.47 23.27 13.61
N TYR A 93 12.70 22.44 14.33
CA TYR A 93 13.15 21.21 14.97
C TYR A 93 12.43 20.03 14.36
N VAL A 94 13.19 18.99 13.97
CA VAL A 94 12.64 17.72 13.47
C VAL A 94 13.01 16.61 14.45
N LEU A 95 12.02 16.11 15.17
CA LEU A 95 12.18 15.01 16.10
C LEU A 95 11.93 13.69 15.36
N TYR A 96 12.92 12.81 15.31
CA TYR A 96 12.90 11.65 14.42
C TYR A 96 13.46 10.39 15.06
N ARG A 97 13.05 9.22 14.56
CA ARG A 97 13.67 7.92 14.87
C ARG A 97 14.73 7.55 13.84
N ASP A 98 14.39 7.67 12.56
CA ASP A 98 15.30 7.57 11.40
C ASP A 98 14.82 8.57 10.35
N ILE A 99 15.75 9.22 9.66
CA ILE A 99 15.44 10.03 8.47
C ILE A 99 15.55 9.15 7.23
N ARG A 100 14.48 9.12 6.44
CA ARG A 100 14.37 8.32 5.21
C ARG A 100 14.18 9.19 3.98
N THR A 101 15.11 10.11 3.77
CA THR A 101 15.25 10.90 2.55
C THR A 101 16.27 10.21 1.64
N TYR A 102 15.88 9.05 1.08
CA TYR A 102 16.79 8.22 0.30
C TYR A 102 16.96 8.70 -1.16
N GLY A 103 18.05 8.25 -1.80
CA GLY A 103 18.41 8.64 -3.15
C GLY A 103 18.77 10.13 -3.23
N LEU A 104 18.39 10.79 -4.29
CA LEU A 104 18.64 12.22 -4.51
C LEU A 104 17.95 13.16 -3.50
N LEU A 105 17.02 12.63 -2.70
CA LEU A 105 16.34 13.41 -1.65
C LEU A 105 17.23 13.65 -0.43
N GLU A 106 18.36 12.97 -0.33
CA GLU A 106 19.37 13.19 0.71
C GLU A 106 19.99 14.60 0.61
N ASP A 107 20.07 15.16 -0.60
CA ASP A 107 20.55 16.51 -0.84
C ASP A 107 19.68 17.56 -0.11
N TYR A 108 18.35 17.37 -0.11
CA TYR A 108 17.44 18.26 0.62
C TYR A 108 17.60 18.15 2.14
N TYR A 109 17.88 16.96 2.66
CA TYR A 109 18.18 16.79 4.09
C TYR A 109 19.48 17.50 4.46
N THR A 110 20.50 17.39 3.64
CA THR A 110 21.77 18.09 3.81
C THR A 110 21.56 19.61 3.78
N GLU A 111 20.84 20.12 2.77
CA GLU A 111 20.48 21.52 2.66
C GLU A 111 19.71 22.03 3.89
N ALA A 112 18.74 21.25 4.40
CA ALA A 112 17.99 21.62 5.59
C ALA A 112 18.89 21.80 6.82
N ARG A 113 19.88 20.92 7.00
CA ARG A 113 20.87 21.04 8.07
C ARG A 113 21.78 22.27 7.91
N GLU A 114 22.24 22.52 6.69
CA GLU A 114 23.05 23.71 6.37
C GLU A 114 22.28 25.01 6.63
N LYS A 115 20.97 25.02 6.42
CA LYS A 115 20.08 26.16 6.74
C LYS A 115 19.69 26.25 8.21
N GLY A 116 20.26 25.41 9.08
CA GLY A 116 20.06 25.48 10.52
C GLY A 116 18.78 24.79 11.01
N VAL A 117 18.22 23.84 10.27
CA VAL A 117 17.18 22.94 10.80
C VAL A 117 17.82 21.96 11.78
N ILE A 118 17.27 21.86 12.98
CA ILE A 118 17.80 21.05 14.08
C ILE A 118 17.10 19.70 14.07
N PHE A 119 17.87 18.62 13.92
CA PHE A 119 17.39 17.25 13.93
C PHE A 119 17.74 16.57 15.24
N ILE A 120 16.74 16.16 16.04
CA ILE A 120 16.90 15.49 17.34
C ILE A 120 16.34 14.08 17.22
N ARG A 121 17.21 13.08 17.43
CA ARG A 121 16.81 11.68 17.43
C ARG A 121 16.20 11.28 18.76
N PHE A 122 15.07 10.54 18.72
CA PHE A 122 14.46 9.94 19.90
C PHE A 122 14.26 8.44 19.71
N ASP A 123 14.13 7.70 20.81
CA ASP A 123 13.84 6.27 20.81
C ASP A 123 12.33 6.02 20.79
N ARG A 124 11.95 4.88 20.22
CA ARG A 124 10.54 4.44 20.19
C ARG A 124 9.94 4.35 21.61
N ASP A 125 10.72 3.86 22.55
CA ASP A 125 10.27 3.61 23.93
C ASP A 125 10.30 4.87 24.82
N LEU A 126 10.85 5.98 24.28
CA LEU A 126 10.90 7.28 24.91
C LEU A 126 10.44 8.36 23.91
N PRO A 127 9.17 8.35 23.52
CA PRO A 127 8.63 9.33 22.59
C PRO A 127 8.64 10.74 23.20
N PRO A 128 8.65 11.80 22.37
CA PRO A 128 8.48 13.17 22.86
C PRO A 128 7.19 13.33 23.65
N GLU A 129 7.22 14.15 24.69
CA GLU A 129 6.03 14.60 25.43
C GLU A 129 5.62 15.98 24.97
N VAL A 130 4.31 16.22 24.85
CA VAL A 130 3.76 17.51 24.44
C VAL A 130 2.76 17.98 25.47
N ARG A 131 2.96 19.22 25.96
CA ARG A 131 2.04 19.90 26.88
C ARG A 131 1.55 21.20 26.24
N ALA A 132 0.26 21.33 26.10
CA ALA A 132 -0.36 22.56 25.63
C ALA A 132 -0.67 23.49 26.82
N SER A 133 -0.36 24.78 26.68
CA SER A 133 -0.67 25.83 27.65
C SER A 133 -1.11 27.12 26.94
N SER A 134 -1.60 28.08 27.73
CA SER A 134 -1.93 29.41 27.19
C SER A 134 -0.70 30.16 26.64
N GLU A 135 0.50 29.81 27.10
CA GLU A 135 1.78 30.46 26.71
C GLU A 135 2.45 29.78 25.49
N GLY A 136 1.92 28.67 25.00
CA GLY A 136 2.51 27.93 23.89
C GLY A 136 2.44 26.41 24.05
N LEU A 137 3.00 25.71 23.09
CA LEU A 137 3.22 24.27 23.16
C LEU A 137 4.64 24.02 23.74
N LEU A 138 4.74 23.21 24.80
CA LEU A 138 6.00 22.75 25.33
C LEU A 138 6.23 21.31 24.89
N VAL A 139 7.27 21.10 24.10
CA VAL A 139 7.69 19.79 23.62
C VAL A 139 8.96 19.36 24.35
N THR A 140 8.91 18.24 25.05
CA THR A 140 10.05 17.67 25.77
C THR A 140 10.54 16.41 25.05
N VAL A 141 11.81 16.35 24.74
CA VAL A 141 12.43 15.18 24.08
C VAL A 141 13.78 14.87 24.73
N LYS A 142 14.10 13.57 24.91
CA LYS A 142 15.41 13.16 25.36
C LYS A 142 16.41 13.19 24.20
N ASP A 143 17.41 14.05 24.28
CA ASP A 143 18.51 14.09 23.31
C ASP A 143 19.56 13.03 23.69
N HIS A 144 19.88 12.11 22.76
CA HIS A 144 20.84 11.04 22.98
C HIS A 144 22.30 11.52 22.96
N ILE A 145 22.58 12.66 22.36
CA ILE A 145 23.93 13.23 22.32
C ILE A 145 24.20 13.98 23.60
N LEU A 146 23.26 14.82 24.02
CA LEU A 146 23.37 15.59 25.26
C LEU A 146 23.08 14.76 26.52
N GLN A 147 22.46 13.57 26.37
CA GLN A 147 22.03 12.67 27.47
C GLN A 147 21.09 13.36 28.48
N GLN A 148 20.34 14.35 28.04
CA GLN A 148 19.39 15.09 28.87
C GLN A 148 18.10 15.43 28.11
N ASN A 149 17.08 15.85 28.83
CA ASN A 149 15.85 16.32 28.22
C ASN A 149 16.06 17.74 27.69
N VAL A 150 15.59 17.94 26.45
CA VAL A 150 15.52 19.23 25.81
C VAL A 150 14.07 19.67 25.79
N GLU A 151 13.78 20.86 26.29
CA GLU A 151 12.46 21.47 26.25
C GLU A 151 12.42 22.54 25.15
N ILE A 152 11.45 22.43 24.26
CA ILE A 152 11.30 23.32 23.11
C ILE A 152 9.91 23.96 23.18
N ARG A 153 9.86 25.27 23.22
CA ARG A 153 8.61 26.02 23.05
C ARG A 153 8.31 26.13 21.55
N ALA A 154 7.12 25.78 21.16
CA ALA A 154 6.69 25.78 19.75
C ALA A 154 5.41 26.61 19.56
N ASP A 155 5.39 27.42 18.51
CA ASP A 155 4.18 28.10 18.03
C ASP A 155 3.30 27.14 17.24
N VAL A 156 3.94 26.16 16.57
CA VAL A 156 3.27 25.09 15.82
C VAL A 156 3.99 23.78 16.02
N LEU A 157 3.21 22.74 16.26
CA LEU A 157 3.64 21.35 16.26
C LEU A 157 3.08 20.65 15.02
N ALA A 158 3.94 20.19 14.12
CA ALA A 158 3.54 19.45 12.94
C ALA A 158 3.78 17.95 13.12
N LEU A 159 2.74 17.18 12.99
CA LEU A 159 2.76 15.73 13.10
C LEU A 159 2.98 15.11 11.71
N SER A 160 4.06 14.37 11.55
CA SER A 160 4.31 13.60 10.33
C SER A 160 3.48 12.32 10.36
N ALA A 161 2.21 12.50 10.08
CA ALA A 161 1.21 11.44 10.06
C ALA A 161 1.51 10.41 8.96
N GLY A 162 1.27 9.14 9.26
CA GLY A 162 1.43 8.06 8.31
C GLY A 162 0.35 8.06 7.23
N MET A 163 0.49 7.15 6.27
CA MET A 163 -0.59 6.85 5.30
C MET A 163 -1.34 5.59 5.72
N THR A 164 -2.64 5.62 5.55
CA THR A 164 -3.55 4.48 5.69
C THR A 164 -4.19 4.16 4.35
N ALA A 165 -4.55 2.90 4.13
CA ALA A 165 -5.26 2.50 2.93
C ALA A 165 -6.61 3.26 2.83
N ALA A 166 -7.03 3.56 1.62
CA ALA A 166 -8.39 4.05 1.38
C ALA A 166 -9.40 2.96 1.77
N ASP A 167 -10.63 3.38 2.12
CA ASP A 167 -11.71 2.42 2.36
C ASP A 167 -12.12 1.75 1.04
N THR A 168 -11.58 0.57 0.82
CA THR A 168 -11.77 -0.23 -0.39
C THR A 168 -12.26 -1.65 -0.07
N GLU A 169 -12.85 -1.86 1.10
CA GLU A 169 -13.28 -3.19 1.53
C GLU A 169 -14.37 -3.77 0.62
N ASP A 170 -15.37 -2.98 0.28
CA ASP A 170 -16.42 -3.40 -0.64
C ASP A 170 -15.86 -3.71 -2.03
N MET A 171 -14.93 -2.90 -2.55
CA MET A 171 -14.27 -3.18 -3.82
C MET A 171 -13.47 -4.48 -3.75
N SER A 172 -12.68 -4.69 -2.70
CA SER A 172 -11.92 -5.91 -2.46
C SER A 172 -12.83 -7.14 -2.47
N ARG A 173 -13.99 -7.05 -1.79
CA ARG A 173 -14.97 -8.15 -1.71
C ARG A 173 -15.64 -8.43 -3.05
N ILE A 174 -16.09 -7.39 -3.78
CA ILE A 174 -16.79 -7.53 -5.07
C ILE A 174 -15.83 -8.04 -6.14
N MET A 175 -14.64 -7.46 -6.23
CA MET A 175 -13.63 -7.79 -7.25
C MET A 175 -12.72 -8.95 -6.83
N LYS A 176 -12.84 -9.42 -5.58
CA LYS A 176 -12.00 -10.48 -4.96
C LYS A 176 -10.51 -10.17 -5.04
N PHE A 177 -10.16 -8.93 -4.79
CA PHE A 177 -8.78 -8.48 -4.71
C PHE A 177 -8.20 -8.72 -3.32
N ASN A 178 -6.99 -9.25 -3.25
CA ASN A 178 -6.28 -9.42 -2.00
C ASN A 178 -5.75 -8.08 -1.48
N ARG A 179 -5.77 -7.93 -0.15
CA ARG A 179 -5.17 -6.81 0.56
C ARG A 179 -4.15 -7.31 1.57
N ASN A 180 -3.14 -6.51 1.83
CA ASN A 180 -2.20 -6.76 2.93
C ASN A 180 -2.86 -6.45 4.30
N PRO A 181 -2.20 -6.77 5.43
CA PRO A 181 -2.76 -6.47 6.75
C PRO A 181 -3.08 -5.00 6.99
N GLU A 182 -2.40 -4.08 6.32
CA GLU A 182 -2.63 -2.64 6.41
C GLU A 182 -3.77 -2.14 5.48
N GLY A 183 -4.38 -3.04 4.72
CA GLY A 183 -5.53 -2.76 3.85
C GLY A 183 -5.20 -2.31 2.43
N PHE A 184 -3.94 -2.22 2.03
CA PHE A 184 -3.54 -1.90 0.66
C PHE A 184 -3.68 -3.12 -0.26
N PHE A 185 -3.99 -2.88 -1.53
CA PHE A 185 -4.07 -3.95 -2.52
C PHE A 185 -2.71 -4.58 -2.80
N ILE A 186 -2.72 -5.88 -3.10
CA ILE A 186 -1.53 -6.66 -3.42
C ILE A 186 -1.57 -7.05 -4.89
N GLU A 187 -0.42 -6.90 -5.56
CA GLU A 187 -0.19 -7.34 -6.93
C GLU A 187 -0.17 -8.87 -7.05
N ALA A 188 -0.33 -9.36 -8.29
CA ALA A 188 -0.30 -10.79 -8.56
C ALA A 188 1.06 -11.44 -8.22
N HIS A 189 2.16 -10.72 -8.44
CA HIS A 189 3.50 -11.19 -8.06
C HIS A 189 4.50 -10.03 -8.08
N VAL A 190 5.18 -9.81 -6.94
CA VAL A 190 6.07 -8.66 -6.71
C VAL A 190 7.18 -8.48 -7.76
N LYS A 191 7.71 -9.54 -8.32
CA LYS A 191 8.79 -9.49 -9.33
C LYS A 191 8.31 -9.70 -10.76
N LEU A 192 7.39 -10.64 -10.97
CA LEU A 192 7.00 -11.07 -12.31
C LEU A 192 5.79 -10.31 -12.87
N ARG A 193 4.92 -9.83 -11.99
CA ARG A 193 3.67 -9.11 -12.34
C ARG A 193 3.40 -7.97 -11.34
N PRO A 194 4.30 -6.97 -11.26
CA PRO A 194 4.33 -5.98 -10.16
C PRO A 194 3.20 -4.92 -10.26
N VAL A 195 2.48 -4.85 -11.35
CA VAL A 195 1.35 -3.94 -11.56
C VAL A 195 0.08 -4.66 -11.99
N ASP A 196 0.16 -5.99 -12.18
CA ASP A 196 -1.01 -6.80 -12.51
C ASP A 196 -1.70 -7.26 -11.23
N MET A 197 -3.02 -7.23 -11.22
CA MET A 197 -3.81 -7.91 -10.22
C MET A 197 -3.91 -9.41 -10.56
N PRO A 198 -4.33 -10.26 -9.61
CA PRO A 198 -4.57 -11.67 -9.89
C PRO A 198 -5.54 -11.91 -11.06
N SER A 199 -6.54 -11.05 -11.24
CA SER A 199 -7.48 -11.12 -12.36
C SER A 199 -6.88 -10.52 -13.62
N GLU A 200 -6.96 -11.24 -14.76
CA GLU A 200 -6.44 -10.76 -16.04
C GLU A 200 -7.18 -9.49 -16.50
N GLY A 201 -6.45 -8.56 -17.11
CA GLY A 201 -6.97 -7.27 -17.55
C GLY A 201 -7.21 -6.26 -16.43
N VAL A 202 -6.81 -6.57 -15.20
CA VAL A 202 -6.87 -5.65 -14.05
C VAL A 202 -5.47 -5.30 -13.59
N PHE A 203 -5.24 -4.01 -13.41
CA PHE A 203 -3.93 -3.45 -13.06
C PHE A 203 -4.03 -2.57 -11.83
N LEU A 204 -2.90 -2.39 -11.13
CA LEU A 204 -2.81 -1.65 -9.88
C LEU A 204 -1.69 -0.62 -9.98
N CYS A 205 -1.94 0.61 -9.51
CA CYS A 205 -0.89 1.63 -9.45
C CYS A 205 -1.12 2.66 -8.34
N GLY A 206 -0.06 3.41 -8.07
CA GLY A 206 -0.07 4.51 -7.11
C GLY A 206 -0.20 4.05 -5.66
N THR A 207 -0.69 4.93 -4.79
CA THR A 207 -0.79 4.67 -3.35
C THR A 207 -1.88 3.68 -2.96
N ALA A 208 -2.73 3.26 -3.89
CA ALA A 208 -3.63 2.12 -3.69
C ALA A 208 -2.88 0.80 -3.42
N HIS A 209 -1.65 0.66 -3.95
CA HIS A 209 -0.73 -0.46 -3.71
C HIS A 209 0.06 -0.31 -2.41
N GLY A 210 0.22 0.90 -1.90
CA GLY A 210 0.97 1.21 -0.67
C GLY A 210 1.64 2.56 -0.75
N PRO A 211 2.16 3.06 0.39
CA PRO A 211 2.85 4.33 0.45
C PRO A 211 4.06 4.39 -0.48
N LYS A 212 4.16 5.44 -1.28
CA LYS A 212 5.25 5.65 -2.25
C LYS A 212 5.41 7.12 -2.63
N LEU A 213 6.57 7.43 -3.19
CA LEU A 213 6.86 8.76 -3.73
C LEU A 213 6.04 9.04 -5.00
N ILE A 214 5.86 10.31 -5.32
CA ILE A 214 5.20 10.74 -6.56
C ILE A 214 5.90 10.15 -7.79
N SER A 215 7.23 10.18 -7.84
CA SER A 215 8.03 9.58 -8.92
C SER A 215 7.79 8.07 -9.08
N GLU A 216 7.71 7.35 -7.97
CA GLU A 216 7.39 5.92 -7.95
C GLU A 216 5.94 5.66 -8.40
N ALA A 217 4.99 6.50 -7.96
CA ALA A 217 3.60 6.41 -8.38
C ALA A 217 3.44 6.64 -9.89
N ILE A 218 4.16 7.63 -10.45
CA ILE A 218 4.18 7.91 -11.90
C ILE A 218 4.76 6.72 -12.67
N ALA A 219 5.91 6.20 -12.24
CA ALA A 219 6.54 5.04 -12.89
C ALA A 219 5.60 3.81 -12.86
N GLN A 220 4.91 3.58 -11.75
CA GLN A 220 3.97 2.48 -11.63
C GLN A 220 2.72 2.70 -12.49
N ALA A 221 2.21 3.93 -12.59
CA ALA A 221 1.09 4.27 -13.47
C ALA A 221 1.45 4.06 -14.95
N GLN A 222 2.65 4.44 -15.37
CA GLN A 222 3.17 4.18 -16.71
C GLN A 222 3.30 2.67 -16.99
N ALA A 223 3.78 1.90 -16.02
CA ALA A 223 3.86 0.45 -16.13
C ALA A 223 2.46 -0.18 -16.26
N ALA A 224 1.49 0.23 -15.45
CA ALA A 224 0.11 -0.24 -15.53
C ALA A 224 -0.53 0.10 -16.87
N ALA A 225 -0.33 1.32 -17.38
CA ALA A 225 -0.81 1.74 -18.70
C ALA A 225 -0.17 0.91 -19.83
N SER A 226 1.13 0.67 -19.78
CA SER A 226 1.85 -0.18 -20.73
C SER A 226 1.32 -1.61 -20.72
N ARG A 227 1.08 -2.18 -19.54
CA ARG A 227 0.48 -3.51 -19.40
C ARG A 227 -0.95 -3.54 -19.97
N ALA A 228 -1.77 -2.53 -19.65
CA ALA A 228 -3.13 -2.40 -20.17
C ALA A 228 -3.14 -2.39 -21.72
N THR A 229 -2.19 -1.69 -22.36
CA THR A 229 -2.05 -1.64 -23.81
C THR A 229 -1.81 -3.03 -24.41
N THR A 230 -1.12 -3.94 -23.70
CA THR A 230 -0.90 -5.32 -24.22
C THR A 230 -2.19 -6.12 -24.38
N PHE A 231 -3.26 -5.74 -23.65
CA PHE A 231 -4.60 -6.31 -23.78
C PHE A 231 -5.40 -5.56 -24.86
N LEU A 232 -5.42 -4.24 -24.78
CA LEU A 232 -6.26 -3.39 -25.65
C LEU A 232 -5.81 -3.37 -27.12
N ALA A 233 -4.52 -3.64 -27.40
CA ALA A 233 -3.97 -3.66 -28.75
C ALA A 233 -4.19 -5.00 -29.49
N LYS A 234 -4.91 -5.95 -28.90
CA LYS A 234 -5.13 -7.29 -29.47
C LYS A 234 -6.61 -7.57 -29.67
N ASP A 235 -6.95 -8.18 -30.79
CA ASP A 235 -8.31 -8.65 -31.07
C ASP A 235 -8.68 -9.88 -30.19
N SER A 236 -7.69 -10.63 -29.73
CA SER A 236 -7.88 -11.80 -28.88
C SER A 236 -6.73 -12.00 -27.91
N ILE A 237 -7.02 -12.59 -26.75
CA ILE A 237 -6.04 -12.89 -25.70
C ILE A 237 -5.96 -14.42 -25.54
N LYS A 238 -4.74 -14.95 -25.53
CA LYS A 238 -4.51 -16.36 -25.15
C LYS A 238 -4.52 -16.46 -23.63
N LEU A 239 -5.49 -17.16 -23.10
CA LEU A 239 -5.58 -17.49 -21.69
C LEU A 239 -4.75 -18.74 -21.38
N SER A 240 -4.49 -18.99 -20.10
CA SER A 240 -3.87 -20.25 -19.66
C SER A 240 -4.76 -21.43 -20.06
N ALA A 241 -4.17 -22.45 -20.62
CA ALA A 241 -4.87 -23.69 -20.91
C ALA A 241 -5.07 -24.58 -19.67
N ILE A 242 -4.41 -24.22 -18.56
CA ILE A 242 -4.56 -24.93 -17.28
C ILE A 242 -5.81 -24.36 -16.60
N THR A 243 -6.87 -25.13 -16.59
CA THR A 243 -8.16 -24.79 -15.98
C THR A 243 -8.69 -25.98 -15.20
N ALA A 244 -9.52 -25.71 -14.20
CA ALA A 244 -10.20 -26.77 -13.45
C ALA A 244 -11.47 -27.19 -14.22
N LYS A 245 -11.71 -28.50 -14.27
CA LYS A 245 -12.92 -29.12 -14.82
C LYS A 245 -13.62 -29.92 -13.77
N VAL A 246 -14.93 -29.88 -13.74
CA VAL A 246 -15.77 -30.63 -12.80
C VAL A 246 -16.43 -31.78 -13.53
N ASP A 247 -16.30 -32.98 -12.98
CA ASP A 247 -17.17 -34.11 -13.31
C ASP A 247 -18.52 -33.91 -12.58
N THR A 248 -19.49 -33.41 -13.32
CA THR A 248 -20.80 -33.03 -12.78
C THR A 248 -21.65 -34.26 -12.41
N GLU A 249 -21.38 -35.45 -13.00
CA GLU A 249 -22.13 -36.69 -12.74
C GLU A 249 -21.81 -37.25 -11.34
N HIS A 250 -20.53 -37.18 -10.93
CA HIS A 250 -20.07 -37.67 -9.65
C HIS A 250 -19.98 -36.58 -8.55
N CYS A 251 -20.25 -35.34 -8.89
CA CYS A 251 -20.21 -34.22 -7.98
C CYS A 251 -21.36 -34.28 -6.94
N VAL A 252 -21.01 -34.29 -5.65
CA VAL A 252 -21.98 -34.33 -4.53
C VAL A 252 -22.53 -32.94 -4.15
N ARG A 253 -22.18 -31.91 -4.85
CA ARG A 253 -22.69 -30.51 -4.68
C ARG A 253 -22.50 -29.97 -3.26
N CYS A 254 -21.40 -30.31 -2.62
CA CYS A 254 -21.06 -29.85 -1.27
C CYS A 254 -20.67 -28.37 -1.16
N LEU A 255 -20.51 -27.69 -2.29
CA LEU A 255 -20.13 -26.27 -2.43
C LEU A 255 -18.76 -25.92 -1.83
N THR A 256 -17.92 -26.88 -1.47
CA THR A 256 -16.61 -26.64 -0.89
C THR A 256 -15.70 -25.87 -1.87
N CYS A 257 -15.71 -26.25 -3.15
CA CYS A 257 -14.95 -25.56 -4.21
C CYS A 257 -15.41 -24.10 -4.41
N VAL A 258 -16.72 -23.83 -4.28
CA VAL A 258 -17.29 -22.47 -4.38
C VAL A 258 -16.77 -21.58 -3.24
N ARG A 259 -16.75 -22.11 -2.02
CA ARG A 259 -16.30 -21.38 -0.82
C ARG A 259 -14.80 -21.17 -0.77
N ALA A 260 -14.02 -22.12 -1.29
CA ALA A 260 -12.57 -22.10 -1.18
C ALA A 260 -11.86 -21.40 -2.33
N CYS A 261 -12.53 -21.16 -3.46
CA CYS A 261 -11.91 -20.49 -4.59
C CYS A 261 -11.62 -19.01 -4.26
N PRO A 262 -10.34 -18.57 -4.24
CA PRO A 262 -10.02 -17.17 -3.95
C PRO A 262 -10.51 -16.22 -5.03
N PHE A 263 -10.79 -16.74 -6.24
CA PHE A 263 -11.25 -15.97 -7.40
C PHE A 263 -12.77 -16.08 -7.61
N GLY A 264 -13.47 -16.96 -6.86
CA GLY A 264 -14.90 -17.16 -6.96
C GLY A 264 -15.39 -17.69 -8.30
N VAL A 265 -14.54 -18.44 -8.98
CA VAL A 265 -14.83 -18.99 -10.32
C VAL A 265 -15.84 -20.12 -10.29
N PRO A 266 -15.75 -21.12 -9.40
CA PRO A 266 -16.80 -22.15 -9.32
C PRO A 266 -18.12 -21.54 -8.85
N LEU A 267 -19.17 -21.70 -9.64
CA LEU A 267 -20.52 -21.24 -9.34
C LEU A 267 -21.46 -22.44 -9.27
N PHE A 268 -22.49 -22.32 -8.43
CA PHE A 268 -23.56 -23.32 -8.40
C PHE A 268 -24.68 -22.83 -9.30
N ASN A 269 -24.93 -23.55 -10.39
CA ASN A 269 -26.08 -23.36 -11.25
C ASN A 269 -27.30 -24.00 -10.58
N VAL A 270 -28.25 -23.14 -10.15
CA VAL A 270 -29.44 -23.58 -9.41
C VAL A 270 -30.44 -24.29 -10.33
N GLU A 271 -30.48 -23.93 -11.62
CA GLU A 271 -31.41 -24.51 -12.58
C GLU A 271 -31.00 -25.94 -12.97
N GLU A 272 -29.73 -26.11 -13.29
CA GLU A 272 -29.16 -27.41 -13.68
C GLU A 272 -28.67 -28.25 -12.51
N GLN A 273 -28.62 -27.65 -11.30
CA GLN A 273 -28.13 -28.31 -10.09
C GLN A 273 -26.69 -28.85 -10.21
N VAL A 274 -25.82 -28.12 -10.91
CA VAL A 274 -24.42 -28.47 -11.12
C VAL A 274 -23.45 -27.36 -10.67
N ILE A 275 -22.20 -27.73 -10.46
CA ILE A 275 -21.10 -26.77 -10.31
C ILE A 275 -20.54 -26.46 -11.68
N GLU A 276 -20.49 -25.19 -12.03
CA GLU A 276 -19.86 -24.68 -13.24
C GLU A 276 -18.55 -23.98 -12.95
N ILE A 277 -17.53 -24.22 -13.76
CA ILE A 277 -16.25 -23.53 -13.74
C ILE A 277 -16.06 -22.86 -15.09
N ASN A 278 -16.05 -21.53 -15.11
CA ASN A 278 -15.75 -20.80 -16.33
C ASN A 278 -14.24 -20.84 -16.59
N GLU A 279 -13.84 -21.54 -17.65
CA GLU A 279 -12.43 -21.71 -18.04
C GLU A 279 -11.73 -20.36 -18.33
N ALA A 280 -12.45 -19.37 -18.87
CA ALA A 280 -11.90 -18.06 -19.19
C ALA A 280 -11.51 -17.25 -17.93
N THR A 281 -12.13 -17.54 -16.79
CA THR A 281 -11.85 -16.85 -15.52
C THR A 281 -11.08 -17.73 -14.53
N CYS A 282 -10.85 -19.00 -14.87
CA CYS A 282 -10.13 -19.95 -14.03
C CYS A 282 -8.61 -19.68 -14.10
N HIS A 283 -7.98 -19.51 -12.93
CA HIS A 283 -6.53 -19.27 -12.80
C HIS A 283 -5.69 -20.56 -12.73
N GLY A 284 -6.31 -21.75 -12.82
CA GLY A 284 -5.59 -23.01 -12.78
C GLY A 284 -4.81 -23.27 -11.48
N CYS A 285 -5.17 -22.63 -10.37
CA CYS A 285 -4.41 -22.71 -9.11
C CYS A 285 -4.56 -24.05 -8.36
N GLY A 286 -5.52 -24.89 -8.72
CA GLY A 286 -5.73 -26.24 -8.17
C GLY A 286 -6.41 -26.31 -6.79
N VAL A 287 -6.69 -25.20 -6.11
CA VAL A 287 -7.30 -25.18 -4.78
C VAL A 287 -8.60 -26.00 -4.74
N CYS A 288 -9.50 -25.81 -5.73
CA CYS A 288 -10.76 -26.53 -5.80
C CYS A 288 -10.58 -28.04 -6.02
N ALA A 289 -9.57 -28.45 -6.78
CA ALA A 289 -9.25 -29.85 -7.00
C ALA A 289 -8.71 -30.52 -5.74
N SER A 290 -7.75 -29.84 -5.05
CA SER A 290 -7.09 -30.40 -3.85
C SER A 290 -8.04 -30.58 -2.66
N ILE A 291 -9.09 -29.76 -2.53
CA ILE A 291 -10.04 -29.84 -1.41
C ILE A 291 -11.33 -30.58 -1.76
N CYS A 292 -11.52 -31.05 -2.98
CA CYS A 292 -12.72 -31.75 -3.38
C CYS A 292 -12.80 -33.12 -2.67
N PRO A 293 -13.80 -33.35 -1.78
CA PRO A 293 -13.86 -34.58 -1.00
C PRO A 293 -14.17 -35.82 -1.85
N ARG A 294 -14.68 -35.61 -3.06
CA ARG A 294 -14.99 -36.70 -4.01
C ARG A 294 -13.99 -36.77 -5.15
N GLN A 295 -12.98 -35.90 -5.18
CA GLN A 295 -11.96 -35.83 -6.25
C GLN A 295 -12.59 -35.76 -7.66
N THR A 296 -13.70 -35.02 -7.78
CA THR A 296 -14.43 -34.84 -9.05
C THR A 296 -14.01 -33.57 -9.79
N ILE A 297 -12.91 -32.91 -9.36
CA ILE A 297 -12.36 -31.72 -10.02
C ILE A 297 -10.91 -32.03 -10.39
N GLU A 298 -10.61 -31.92 -11.67
CA GLU A 298 -9.28 -32.13 -12.23
C GLU A 298 -8.76 -30.85 -12.87
N LEU A 299 -7.45 -30.72 -12.97
CA LEU A 299 -6.79 -29.64 -13.72
C LEU A 299 -6.38 -30.17 -15.09
N SER A 300 -6.74 -29.42 -16.14
CA SER A 300 -6.26 -29.70 -17.50
C SER A 300 -4.75 -29.78 -17.54
N PHE A 301 -4.20 -30.77 -18.23
CA PHE A 301 -2.78 -31.11 -18.32
C PHE A 301 -2.12 -31.68 -17.05
N TYR A 302 -2.90 -31.94 -15.99
CA TYR A 302 -2.48 -32.58 -14.75
C TYR A 302 -3.27 -33.83 -14.44
N GLU A 303 -4.03 -34.33 -15.40
CA GLU A 303 -4.68 -35.63 -15.33
C GLU A 303 -3.61 -36.73 -15.23
N ASP A 304 -3.94 -37.83 -14.54
CA ASP A 304 -3.00 -38.96 -14.29
C ASP A 304 -2.37 -39.48 -15.57
N ASP A 305 -3.19 -39.71 -16.61
CA ASP A 305 -2.71 -40.18 -17.91
C ASP A 305 -1.74 -39.19 -18.56
N THR A 306 -1.99 -37.89 -18.44
CA THR A 306 -1.10 -36.85 -18.96
C THR A 306 0.24 -36.85 -18.23
N ILE A 307 0.23 -37.05 -16.92
CA ILE A 307 1.47 -37.11 -16.10
C ILE A 307 2.24 -38.38 -16.44
N ILE A 308 1.59 -39.53 -16.54
CA ILE A 308 2.22 -40.82 -16.91
C ILE A 308 2.87 -40.69 -18.30
N ASN A 309 2.14 -40.18 -19.30
CA ASN A 309 2.68 -39.98 -20.63
C ASN A 309 3.91 -39.05 -20.67
N LYS A 310 3.93 -38.01 -19.80
CA LYS A 310 5.11 -37.13 -19.68
C LYS A 310 6.29 -37.87 -19.05
N ILE A 311 6.08 -38.72 -18.08
CA ILE A 311 7.11 -39.54 -17.44
C ILE A 311 7.68 -40.53 -18.45
N ASP A 312 6.83 -41.26 -19.18
CA ASP A 312 7.23 -42.20 -20.20
C ASP A 312 8.06 -41.53 -21.30
N ALA A 313 7.61 -40.37 -21.81
CA ALA A 313 8.35 -39.59 -22.80
C ALA A 313 9.73 -39.11 -22.30
N LEU A 314 9.87 -38.80 -21.00
CA LEU A 314 11.15 -38.41 -20.41
C LEU A 314 12.08 -39.63 -20.30
N LEU A 315 11.57 -40.78 -19.91
CA LEU A 315 12.37 -42.01 -19.79
C LEU A 315 12.80 -42.55 -21.16
N ASP A 316 11.95 -42.45 -22.16
CA ASP A 316 12.29 -42.83 -23.54
C ASP A 316 13.35 -41.93 -24.17
N ALA A 317 13.40 -40.64 -23.78
CA ALA A 317 14.36 -39.66 -24.25
C ALA A 317 15.78 -39.89 -23.67
N GLU A 318 15.89 -40.53 -22.49
CA GLU A 318 17.20 -40.91 -21.91
C GLU A 318 17.80 -42.18 -22.54
N GLY A 319 17.06 -42.86 -23.39
CA GLY A 319 17.47 -44.07 -24.11
C GLY A 319 18.11 -43.81 -25.47
N MET A 320 18.25 -42.55 -25.90
CA MET A 320 18.98 -42.13 -27.10
C MET A 320 20.29 -41.42 -26.70
#